data_a2da8f043da6116b484af56bae1af439
#
_entry.id   a2da8f043da6116b484af56bae1af439
#
_cell.length_a   1.000
_cell.length_b   1.000
_cell.length_c   1.000
_cell.angle_alpha   90.00
_cell.angle_beta   90.00
_cell.angle_gamma   90.00
#
_symmetry.space_group_name_H-M   'P 1'
#
loop_
_entity.id
_entity.type
_entity.pdbx_description
1 polymer ?
#
loop_
_entity_poly.entity_id
_entity_poly.type
_entity_poly.pdbx_seq_one_letter_code
_entity_poly.pdbx_strand_id
1 'polypeptide(L)'
;MLFFFEEPQEVSMWMKDTLIPLDIIFINEDNEVSKVAQGEPNDETPIVAQDTLYVLEVNKNSEVKEGDELEIQTEGPVMKVLA
;
A
#
# COMPACT_ATOMS: atom_id res chain seq x y z
N MET A 1 5.73 -0.17 5.86
CA MET A 1 5.48 -1.63 5.90
C MET A 1 4.92 -2.09 4.58
N LEU A 2 5.39 -3.22 4.08
CA LEU A 2 4.92 -3.79 2.80
C LEU A 2 4.17 -5.09 3.07
N PHE A 3 2.94 -5.18 2.54
CA PHE A 3 2.14 -6.39 2.58
C PHE A 3 2.12 -7.02 1.18
N PHE A 4 2.26 -8.32 1.12
CA PHE A 4 2.23 -9.09 -0.12
C PHE A 4 1.14 -10.15 -0.05
N PHE A 5 0.30 -10.22 -1.09
CA PHE A 5 -0.75 -11.22 -1.21
C PHE A 5 -0.38 -12.23 -2.31
N GLU A 6 -0.85 -13.47 -2.18
CA GLU A 6 -0.51 -14.52 -3.15
C GLU A 6 -1.11 -14.29 -4.53
N GLU A 7 -2.24 -13.61 -4.57
CA GLU A 7 -2.91 -13.26 -5.83
C GLU A 7 -3.63 -11.93 -5.69
N PRO A 8 -3.91 -11.24 -6.80
CA PRO A 8 -4.66 -9.98 -6.74
C PRO A 8 -6.04 -10.21 -6.13
N GLN A 9 -6.43 -9.34 -5.22
CA GLN A 9 -7.69 -9.48 -4.51
C GLN A 9 -8.19 -8.13 -3.98
N GLU A 10 -9.43 -8.11 -3.52
CA GLU A 10 -9.95 -6.98 -2.78
C GLU A 10 -9.27 -6.94 -1.41
N VAL A 11 -8.73 -5.79 -1.07
CA VAL A 11 -8.04 -5.58 0.21
C VAL A 11 -8.71 -4.45 0.95
N SER A 12 -8.94 -4.65 2.25
CA SER A 12 -9.48 -3.62 3.14
C SER A 12 -8.46 -3.35 4.24
N MET A 13 -8.10 -2.08 4.40
CA MET A 13 -7.15 -1.63 5.41
C MET A 13 -7.84 -0.64 6.32
N TRP A 14 -7.32 -0.45 7.53
CA TRP A 14 -7.80 0.57 8.45
C TRP A 14 -6.64 1.11 9.29
N MET A 15 -6.91 2.17 10.03
CA MET A 15 -5.93 2.87 10.85
C MET A 15 -6.09 2.64 12.34
N LYS A 16 -6.83 1.60 12.73
CA LYS A 16 -7.04 1.29 14.16
C LYS A 16 -5.69 1.08 14.84
N ASP A 17 -5.52 1.70 16.00
CA ASP A 17 -4.32 1.61 16.83
C ASP A 17 -3.05 2.14 16.14
N THR A 18 -3.20 2.92 15.08
CA THR A 18 -2.09 3.56 14.38
C THR A 18 -2.02 5.01 14.82
N LEU A 19 -0.90 5.41 15.41
CA LEU A 19 -0.78 6.71 16.09
C LEU A 19 -0.28 7.84 15.19
N ILE A 20 0.23 7.52 14.00
CA ILE A 20 0.75 8.50 13.05
C ILE A 20 -0.02 8.43 11.73
N PRO A 21 -0.12 9.55 10.99
CA PRO A 21 -0.74 9.51 9.68
C PRO A 21 0.14 8.77 8.69
N LEU A 22 -0.49 8.00 7.80
CA LEU A 22 0.22 7.20 6.79
C LEU A 22 -0.37 7.43 5.41
N ASP A 23 0.48 7.32 4.38
CA ASP A 23 0.02 7.09 3.02
C ASP A 23 -0.08 5.57 2.83
N ILE A 24 -1.24 5.12 2.38
CA ILE A 24 -1.51 3.70 2.11
C ILE A 24 -1.60 3.53 0.61
N ILE A 25 -0.63 2.81 0.05
CA ILE A 25 -0.43 2.70 -1.40
C ILE A 25 -0.81 1.29 -1.83
N PHE A 26 -1.84 1.19 -2.69
CA PHE A 26 -2.31 -0.08 -3.23
C PHE A 26 -1.70 -0.29 -4.61
N ILE A 27 -1.12 -1.46 -4.83
CA ILE A 27 -0.35 -1.78 -6.03
C ILE A 27 -0.90 -3.06 -6.65
N ASN A 28 -1.15 -3.02 -7.95
CA ASN A 28 -1.70 -4.17 -8.69
C ASN A 28 -0.59 -5.14 -9.16
N GLU A 29 -0.98 -6.20 -9.88
CA GLU A 29 -0.03 -7.21 -10.35
C GLU A 29 0.92 -6.71 -11.44
N ASP A 30 0.62 -5.57 -12.06
CA ASP A 30 1.47 -4.93 -13.06
C ASP A 30 2.43 -3.93 -12.44
N ASN A 31 2.54 -3.93 -11.11
CA ASN A 31 3.37 -3.00 -10.34
C ASN A 31 2.95 -1.54 -10.49
N GLU A 32 1.70 -1.31 -10.85
CA GLU A 32 1.15 0.04 -10.93
C GLU A 32 0.40 0.39 -9.66
N VAL A 33 0.53 1.64 -9.25
CA VAL A 33 -0.21 2.18 -8.12
C VAL A 33 -1.66 2.42 -8.56
N SER A 34 -2.58 1.64 -8.01
CA SER A 34 -3.99 1.73 -8.35
C SER A 34 -4.75 2.71 -7.45
N LYS A 35 -4.25 2.94 -6.25
CA LYS A 35 -4.89 3.84 -5.28
C LYS A 35 -3.87 4.32 -4.26
N VAL A 36 -3.94 5.59 -3.91
CA VAL A 36 -3.22 6.15 -2.76
C VAL A 36 -4.25 6.76 -1.83
N ALA A 37 -4.30 6.27 -0.60
CA ALA A 37 -5.20 6.78 0.43
C ALA A 37 -4.40 7.39 1.56
N GLN A 38 -4.92 8.46 2.16
CA GLN A 38 -4.33 9.07 3.34
C GLN A 38 -5.04 8.53 4.57
N GLY A 39 -4.32 7.78 5.40
CA GLY A 39 -4.85 7.24 6.63
C GLY A 39 -4.63 8.20 7.79
N GLU A 40 -5.72 8.56 8.46
CA GLU A 40 -5.66 9.40 9.66
C GLU A 40 -5.46 8.53 10.90
N PRO A 41 -4.74 9.03 11.92
CA PRO A 41 -4.50 8.25 13.14
C PRO A 41 -5.79 7.75 13.77
N ASN A 42 -5.78 6.47 14.15
CA ASN A 42 -6.88 5.80 14.85
C ASN A 42 -8.23 5.79 14.12
N ASP A 43 -8.24 6.08 12.84
CA ASP A 43 -9.48 6.02 12.04
C ASP A 43 -9.80 4.55 11.74
N GLU A 44 -11.00 4.12 12.10
CA GLU A 44 -11.47 2.75 11.90
C GLU A 44 -12.28 2.60 10.61
N THR A 45 -12.38 3.66 9.79
CA THR A 45 -13.08 3.60 8.51
C THR A 45 -12.30 2.69 7.55
N PRO A 46 -12.95 1.69 6.94
CA PRO A 46 -12.26 0.83 5.98
C PRO A 46 -11.82 1.59 4.74
N ILE A 47 -10.60 1.29 4.30
CA ILE A 47 -10.03 1.80 3.06
C ILE A 47 -9.91 0.60 2.14
N VAL A 48 -10.70 0.56 1.07
CA VAL A 48 -10.86 -0.62 0.22
C VAL A 48 -10.28 -0.37 -1.17
N ALA A 49 -9.55 -1.35 -1.70
CA ALA A 49 -9.06 -1.32 -3.07
C ALA A 49 -9.23 -2.70 -3.71
N GLN A 50 -9.50 -2.71 -5.04
CA GLN A 50 -9.68 -3.93 -5.83
C GLN A 50 -8.38 -4.33 -6.49
N ASP A 51 -8.27 -5.59 -6.92
CA ASP A 51 -7.17 -6.09 -7.73
C ASP A 51 -5.79 -5.75 -7.17
N THR A 52 -5.65 -5.85 -5.85
CA THR A 52 -4.45 -5.45 -5.14
C THR A 52 -3.56 -6.64 -4.85
N LEU A 53 -2.29 -6.55 -5.23
CA LEU A 53 -1.28 -7.57 -4.93
C LEU A 53 -0.36 -7.14 -3.81
N TYR A 54 -0.08 -5.84 -3.69
CA TYR A 54 0.78 -5.29 -2.63
C TYR A 54 0.13 -4.08 -1.98
N VAL A 55 0.38 -3.90 -0.69
CA VAL A 55 0.05 -2.66 0.01
C VAL A 55 1.31 -2.14 0.68
N LEU A 56 1.66 -0.90 0.39
CA LEU A 56 2.80 -0.22 1.01
C LEU A 56 2.29 0.90 1.91
N GLU A 57 2.66 0.83 3.19
CA GLU A 57 2.36 1.90 4.13
C GLU A 57 3.63 2.68 4.44
N VAL A 58 3.59 3.98 4.21
CA VAL A 58 4.72 4.89 4.43
C VAL A 58 4.24 6.15 5.14
N ASN A 59 5.17 6.94 5.66
CA ASN A 59 4.83 8.20 6.29
C ASN A 59 4.09 9.10 5.32
N LYS A 60 3.18 9.90 5.87
CA LYS A 60 2.41 10.87 5.08
C LYS A 60 3.33 11.76 4.24
N ASN A 61 2.82 12.20 3.11
CA ASN A 61 3.50 13.05 2.13
C ASN A 61 4.55 12.33 1.28
N SER A 62 4.35 11.04 1.03
CA SER A 62 5.13 10.37 -0.01
C SER A 62 4.78 11.03 -1.37
N GLU A 63 5.69 10.95 -2.32
CA GLU A 63 5.47 11.50 -3.64
C GLU A 63 4.82 10.51 -4.61
N VAL A 64 4.43 9.34 -4.11
CA VAL A 64 3.82 8.29 -4.92
C VAL A 64 2.39 8.67 -5.27
N LYS A 65 2.02 8.50 -6.53
CA LYS A 65 0.70 8.86 -7.06
C LYS A 65 0.08 7.70 -7.83
N GLU A 66 -1.24 7.73 -7.97
CA GLU A 66 -1.95 6.79 -8.83
C GLU A 66 -1.35 6.81 -10.24
N GLY A 67 -1.17 5.64 -10.82
CA GLY A 67 -0.58 5.48 -12.14
C GLY A 67 0.92 5.31 -12.13
N ASP A 68 1.59 5.58 -11.02
CA ASP A 68 3.03 5.35 -10.91
C ASP A 68 3.34 3.86 -10.99
N GLU A 69 4.47 3.52 -11.59
CA GLU A 69 5.00 2.16 -11.55
C GLU A 69 6.04 2.06 -10.45
N LEU A 70 5.91 1.03 -9.62
CA LEU A 70 6.88 0.74 -8.56
C LEU A 70 7.52 -0.60 -8.86
N GLU A 71 8.84 -0.66 -8.78
CA GLU A 71 9.55 -1.91 -8.90
C GLU A 71 9.64 -2.57 -7.53
N ILE A 72 9.14 -3.80 -7.43
CA ILE A 72 9.16 -4.55 -6.18
C ILE A 72 10.10 -5.72 -6.37
N GLN A 73 11.15 -5.78 -5.54
CA GLN A 73 12.15 -6.83 -5.58
C GLN A 73 12.11 -7.65 -4.30
N THR A 74 12.32 -8.95 -4.45
CA THR A 74 12.45 -9.88 -3.34
C THR A 74 13.88 -10.38 -3.30
N GLU A 75 14.58 -10.17 -2.19
CA GLU A 75 15.93 -10.69 -1.98
C GLU A 75 15.94 -11.51 -0.71
N GLY A 76 16.01 -12.86 -0.86
CA GLY A 76 15.91 -13.75 0.28
C GLY A 76 14.58 -13.51 1.00
N PRO A 77 14.60 -13.25 2.32
CA PRO A 77 13.37 -12.97 3.06
C PRO A 77 12.96 -11.49 3.03
N VAL A 78 13.70 -10.64 2.33
CA VAL A 78 13.47 -9.18 2.34
C VAL A 78 12.86 -8.74 1.02
N MET A 79 11.79 -7.95 1.10
CA MET A 79 11.18 -7.31 -0.07
C MET A 79 11.51 -5.82 -0.04
N LYS A 80 11.88 -5.27 -1.20
CA LYS A 80 12.18 -3.85 -1.37
C LYS A 80 11.29 -3.28 -2.45
N VAL A 81 10.86 -2.03 -2.25
CA VAL A 81 10.14 -1.27 -3.26
C VAL A 81 11.07 -0.21 -3.81
N LEU A 82 11.26 -0.23 -5.13
CA LEU A 82 12.08 0.73 -5.86
C LEU A 82 11.18 1.52 -6.79
N ALA A 83 11.25 2.82 -6.72
CA ALA A 83 10.44 3.71 -7.56
C ALA A 83 11.31 4.33 -8.68
#